data_9844d03b4413d03a50f097c52acfbe63
#
_entry.id   9844d03b4413d03a50f097c52acfbe63
#
_cell.length_a   1.000
_cell.length_b   1.000
_cell.length_c   1.000
_cell.angle_alpha   90.00
_cell.angle_beta   90.00
_cell.angle_gamma   90.00
#
_symmetry.space_group_name_H-M   'P 1'
#
loop_
_entity.id
_entity.type
_entity.pdbx_description
1 polymer ?
#
loop_
_entity_poly.entity_id
_entity_poly.type
_entity_poly.pdbx_seq_one_letter_code
_entity_poly.pdbx_strand_id
1 'polypeptide(L)'
;MPGADEALAGFVRETAGRLGVAGAAVGVWHGGREVFASHGVTSVENPLPVTQRTLFLIASVTKTFTATAVMRLVADGKIALDAPVRRYVPELVLADERTADQVTVLNLLNHTSGLDWGVIGDFGEGDDALARYVSALAGLTLIAPPGTRASYSQAGFNLAGRIVEKVTGLTYEKAVASLVLEPAGLSGSFFDRDDIMTRRFAVGHNRGEDGMLSVGRLWRRSRGDNPGGGIASSAADMLRWARFHLGSGVPGELPAEVLRQMREPTTALRGSSLGDAIGIGWFLREVDGVRAAGHGGSANGQFADLLLVPERGFAVVALCNEGPDGIPFNQAVIRWALQEYLGLTDRDPEPLPFDEARAREVAGRYENEVMTFTVGIAGDGQRMGLRMEVRIKPEIRAAADKEPPPDPAPFDVGLLPRDEYIVTDGEYAGQRGFFTRDASGAVTGVDLAGRLATRVEQG
;
A
#
# COMPACT_ATOMS: atom_id res chain seq x y z
N MET A 1 -29.91 11.52 6.20
CA MET A 1 -29.67 12.59 7.18
C MET A 1 -29.13 13.79 6.41
N PRO A 2 -29.77 14.95 6.41
CA PRO A 2 -29.28 16.14 5.67
C PRO A 2 -27.92 16.65 6.18
N GLY A 3 -27.51 16.28 7.39
CA GLY A 3 -26.26 16.74 7.99
C GLY A 3 -25.00 15.90 7.73
N ALA A 4 -25.11 14.72 7.11
CA ALA A 4 -23.93 13.84 6.93
C ALA A 4 -22.95 14.38 5.88
N ASP A 5 -23.46 15.00 4.82
CA ASP A 5 -22.66 15.60 3.76
C ASP A 5 -21.89 16.83 4.29
N GLU A 6 -22.54 17.64 5.12
CA GLU A 6 -21.95 18.81 5.77
C GLU A 6 -20.93 18.39 6.84
N ALA A 7 -21.20 17.33 7.60
CA ALA A 7 -20.31 16.80 8.62
C ALA A 7 -19.00 16.28 8.00
N LEU A 8 -19.09 15.48 6.92
CA LEU A 8 -17.92 15.01 6.18
C LEU A 8 -17.10 16.17 5.62
N ALA A 9 -17.76 17.13 4.96
CA ALA A 9 -17.08 18.29 4.38
C ALA A 9 -16.42 19.17 5.45
N GLY A 10 -17.07 19.34 6.60
CA GLY A 10 -16.51 20.04 7.76
C GLY A 10 -15.26 19.35 8.30
N PHE A 11 -15.34 18.05 8.55
CA PHE A 11 -14.24 17.25 9.08
C PHE A 11 -13.03 17.23 8.13
N VAL A 12 -13.26 16.99 6.83
CA VAL A 12 -12.20 16.98 5.81
C VAL A 12 -11.49 18.33 5.76
N ARG A 13 -12.24 19.45 5.73
CA ARG A 13 -11.67 20.79 5.70
C ARG A 13 -10.84 21.11 6.94
N GLU A 14 -11.36 20.80 8.12
CA GLU A 14 -10.70 21.07 9.40
C GLU A 14 -9.40 20.24 9.51
N THR A 15 -9.48 18.93 9.23
CA THR A 15 -8.34 18.03 9.32
C THR A 15 -7.26 18.38 8.30
N ALA A 16 -7.64 18.66 7.05
CA ALA A 16 -6.70 19.09 6.02
C ALA A 16 -6.03 20.43 6.38
N GLY A 17 -6.79 21.38 6.90
CA GLY A 17 -6.24 22.68 7.36
C GLY A 17 -5.26 22.53 8.54
N ARG A 18 -5.59 21.67 9.51
CA ARG A 18 -4.73 21.41 10.67
C ARG A 18 -3.41 20.70 10.30
N LEU A 19 -3.46 19.76 9.35
CA LEU A 19 -2.29 19.02 8.87
C LEU A 19 -1.57 19.72 7.71
N GLY A 20 -2.13 20.81 7.16
CA GLY A 20 -1.53 21.55 6.05
C GLY A 20 -1.61 20.83 4.70
N VAL A 21 -2.56 19.91 4.52
CA VAL A 21 -2.73 19.14 3.28
C VAL A 21 -3.15 20.04 2.12
N ALA A 22 -2.39 20.06 1.03
CA ALA A 22 -2.60 20.93 -0.12
C ALA A 22 -3.94 20.70 -0.82
N GLY A 23 -4.32 19.42 -0.98
CA GLY A 23 -5.58 19.03 -1.60
C GLY A 23 -6.01 17.61 -1.25
N ALA A 24 -7.30 17.41 -1.10
CA ALA A 24 -7.87 16.10 -0.76
C ALA A 24 -9.24 15.88 -1.40
N ALA A 25 -9.55 14.62 -1.71
CA ALA A 25 -10.87 14.16 -2.13
C ALA A 25 -11.27 12.90 -1.36
N VAL A 26 -12.43 12.90 -0.74
CA VAL A 26 -12.96 11.83 0.08
C VAL A 26 -14.30 11.37 -0.47
N GLY A 27 -14.56 10.08 -0.46
CA GLY A 27 -15.85 9.48 -0.80
C GLY A 27 -16.28 8.45 0.24
N VAL A 28 -17.55 8.47 0.62
CA VAL A 28 -18.18 7.49 1.52
C VAL A 28 -19.38 6.86 0.84
N TRP A 29 -19.50 5.55 0.91
CA TRP A 29 -20.68 4.77 0.53
C TRP A 29 -21.31 4.17 1.78
N HIS A 30 -22.55 4.52 2.04
CA HIS A 30 -23.34 3.94 3.13
C HIS A 30 -24.83 4.08 2.88
N GLY A 31 -25.59 3.02 3.21
CA GLY A 31 -27.05 3.05 3.12
C GLY A 31 -27.59 3.34 1.71
N GLY A 32 -26.88 2.90 0.66
CA GLY A 32 -27.29 3.14 -0.75
C GLY A 32 -26.95 4.53 -1.28
N ARG A 33 -26.21 5.36 -0.53
CA ARG A 33 -25.84 6.73 -0.89
C ARG A 33 -24.33 6.90 -1.02
N GLU A 34 -23.94 7.74 -1.96
CA GLU A 34 -22.59 8.29 -2.10
C GLU A 34 -22.53 9.68 -1.49
N VAL A 35 -21.52 9.93 -0.67
CA VAL A 35 -21.23 11.24 -0.10
C VAL A 35 -19.80 11.61 -0.46
N PHE A 36 -19.57 12.84 -0.92
CA PHE A 36 -18.24 13.30 -1.30
C PHE A 36 -17.88 14.60 -0.59
N ALA A 37 -16.60 14.73 -0.23
CA ALA A 37 -16.00 15.96 0.24
C ALA A 37 -14.69 16.21 -0.49
N SER A 38 -14.37 17.46 -0.74
CA SER A 38 -13.12 17.88 -1.36
C SER A 38 -12.56 19.12 -0.66
N HIS A 39 -11.23 19.23 -0.64
CA HIS A 39 -10.53 20.36 -0.04
C HIS A 39 -9.35 20.77 -0.93
N GLY A 40 -9.03 22.06 -0.93
CA GLY A 40 -7.77 22.59 -1.44
C GLY A 40 -7.57 22.52 -2.94
N VAL A 41 -6.31 22.38 -3.33
CA VAL A 41 -5.85 22.55 -4.72
C VAL A 41 -5.08 21.36 -5.24
N THR A 42 -5.07 21.21 -6.57
CA THR A 42 -4.36 20.16 -7.29
C THR A 42 -2.84 20.36 -7.28
N SER A 43 -2.38 21.61 -7.19
CA SER A 43 -0.99 22.02 -7.14
C SER A 43 -0.88 23.38 -6.47
N VAL A 44 0.11 23.58 -5.60
CA VAL A 44 0.38 24.91 -5.01
C VAL A 44 0.98 25.89 -6.03
N GLU A 45 1.64 25.38 -7.08
CA GLU A 45 2.20 26.22 -8.14
C GLU A 45 1.20 26.57 -9.25
N ASN A 46 0.20 25.70 -9.49
CA ASN A 46 -0.87 25.90 -10.46
C ASN A 46 -2.21 25.50 -9.84
N PRO A 47 -2.79 26.34 -8.98
CA PRO A 47 -3.91 25.97 -8.16
C PRO A 47 -5.22 25.87 -8.95
N LEU A 48 -5.73 24.66 -9.06
CA LEU A 48 -7.10 24.36 -9.47
C LEU A 48 -7.82 23.68 -8.31
N PRO A 49 -9.10 23.96 -8.07
CA PRO A 49 -9.85 23.32 -6.99
C PRO A 49 -9.88 21.79 -7.15
N VAL A 50 -9.62 21.05 -6.09
CA VAL A 50 -9.87 19.61 -6.03
C VAL A 50 -11.35 19.34 -6.07
N THR A 51 -11.76 18.30 -6.79
CA THR A 51 -13.13 17.81 -6.89
C THR A 51 -13.14 16.29 -6.72
N GLN A 52 -14.31 15.70 -6.52
CA GLN A 52 -14.48 14.23 -6.48
C GLN A 52 -13.98 13.51 -7.76
N ARG A 53 -13.80 14.24 -8.87
CA ARG A 53 -13.32 13.73 -10.17
C ARG A 53 -11.86 14.07 -10.46
N THR A 54 -11.18 14.77 -9.56
CA THR A 54 -9.75 15.04 -9.68
C THR A 54 -8.99 13.72 -9.60
N LEU A 55 -8.07 13.51 -10.54
CA LEU A 55 -7.24 12.31 -10.58
C LEU A 55 -6.07 12.46 -9.61
N PHE A 56 -5.83 11.42 -8.83
CA PHE A 56 -4.67 11.23 -7.96
C PHE A 56 -3.98 9.92 -8.34
N LEU A 57 -2.67 9.83 -8.18
CA LEU A 57 -2.02 8.53 -8.15
C LEU A 57 -2.52 7.76 -6.93
N ILE A 58 -3.15 6.62 -7.17
CA ILE A 58 -3.62 5.75 -6.08
C ILE A 58 -2.56 4.77 -5.62
N ALA A 59 -1.38 4.82 -6.25
CA ALA A 59 -0.23 4.02 -5.90
C ALA A 59 -0.61 2.55 -5.65
N SER A 60 -0.21 2.00 -4.51
CA SER A 60 -0.39 0.58 -4.20
C SER A 60 -1.84 0.10 -4.14
N VAL A 61 -2.84 0.97 -4.06
CA VAL A 61 -4.25 0.55 -4.23
C VAL A 61 -4.47 -0.10 -5.59
N THR A 62 -3.63 0.20 -6.60
CA THR A 62 -3.56 -0.49 -7.91
C THR A 62 -3.46 -2.01 -7.76
N LYS A 63 -2.85 -2.52 -6.69
CA LYS A 63 -2.71 -3.97 -6.46
C LYS A 63 -4.05 -4.69 -6.38
N THR A 64 -5.08 -4.02 -5.88
CA THR A 64 -6.44 -4.58 -5.84
C THR A 64 -6.99 -4.80 -7.25
N PHE A 65 -6.63 -3.94 -8.21
CA PHE A 65 -7.01 -4.06 -9.63
C PHE A 65 -6.25 -5.20 -10.30
N THR A 66 -4.93 -5.29 -10.07
CA THR A 66 -4.09 -6.39 -10.58
C THR A 66 -4.58 -7.73 -10.07
N ALA A 67 -4.86 -7.84 -8.76
CA ALA A 67 -5.40 -9.06 -8.17
C ALA A 67 -6.77 -9.41 -8.77
N THR A 68 -7.64 -8.44 -9.02
CA THR A 68 -8.95 -8.66 -9.65
C THR A 68 -8.80 -9.12 -11.09
N ALA A 69 -7.86 -8.57 -11.87
CA ALA A 69 -7.58 -9.04 -13.22
C ALA A 69 -7.10 -10.50 -13.23
N VAL A 70 -6.21 -10.88 -12.31
CA VAL A 70 -5.79 -12.27 -12.15
C VAL A 70 -6.97 -13.16 -11.76
N MET A 71 -7.80 -12.73 -10.79
CA MET A 71 -8.95 -13.51 -10.33
C MET A 71 -10.04 -13.66 -11.41
N ARG A 72 -10.16 -12.71 -12.32
CA ARG A 72 -11.01 -12.88 -13.53
C ARG A 72 -10.47 -13.99 -14.41
N LEU A 73 -9.15 -14.00 -14.66
CA LEU A 73 -8.53 -15.07 -15.46
C LEU A 73 -8.57 -16.43 -14.73
N VAL A 74 -8.61 -16.42 -13.40
CA VAL A 74 -8.88 -17.65 -12.61
C VAL A 74 -10.32 -18.13 -12.80
N ALA A 75 -11.29 -17.23 -12.72
CA ALA A 75 -12.70 -17.56 -12.95
C ALA A 75 -12.95 -18.09 -14.38
N ASP A 76 -12.19 -17.59 -15.36
CA ASP A 76 -12.20 -18.06 -16.76
C ASP A 76 -11.45 -19.40 -16.95
N GLY A 77 -10.83 -19.97 -15.90
CA GLY A 77 -10.03 -21.20 -15.99
C GLY A 77 -8.68 -21.06 -16.69
N LYS A 78 -8.21 -19.82 -16.93
CA LYS A 78 -6.95 -19.54 -17.63
C LYS A 78 -5.75 -19.53 -16.69
N ILE A 79 -5.96 -19.24 -15.40
CA ILE A 79 -4.95 -19.22 -14.35
C ILE A 79 -5.41 -20.12 -13.20
N ALA A 80 -4.47 -20.85 -12.57
CA ALA A 80 -4.67 -21.53 -11.31
C ALA A 80 -3.83 -20.87 -10.22
N LEU A 81 -4.42 -20.58 -9.06
CA LEU A 81 -3.75 -19.86 -7.96
C LEU A 81 -2.59 -20.66 -7.35
N ASP A 82 -2.70 -21.97 -7.33
CA ASP A 82 -1.71 -22.91 -6.82
C ASP A 82 -0.64 -23.31 -7.85
N ALA A 83 -0.79 -22.87 -9.10
CA ALA A 83 0.18 -23.17 -10.14
C ALA A 83 1.49 -22.38 -9.91
N PRO A 84 2.66 -23.00 -10.17
CA PRO A 84 3.92 -22.29 -10.20
C PRO A 84 3.89 -21.12 -11.21
N VAL A 85 4.46 -19.99 -10.83
CA VAL A 85 4.54 -18.79 -11.68
C VAL A 85 5.21 -19.10 -13.02
N ARG A 86 6.23 -19.95 -13.02
CA ARG A 86 6.96 -20.38 -14.23
C ARG A 86 6.10 -21.08 -15.27
N ARG A 87 4.94 -21.61 -14.89
CA ARG A 87 3.96 -22.12 -15.87
C ARG A 87 3.51 -21.03 -16.84
N TYR A 88 3.41 -19.80 -16.38
CA TYR A 88 2.93 -18.63 -17.15
C TYR A 88 4.08 -17.74 -17.62
N VAL A 89 5.14 -17.65 -16.82
CA VAL A 89 6.33 -16.81 -17.06
C VAL A 89 7.58 -17.70 -17.02
N PRO A 90 7.81 -18.53 -18.07
CA PRO A 90 8.93 -19.48 -18.09
C PRO A 90 10.30 -18.78 -18.12
N GLU A 91 10.35 -17.51 -18.49
CA GLU A 91 11.56 -16.67 -18.45
C GLU A 91 11.95 -16.18 -17.05
N LEU A 92 11.17 -16.46 -16.00
CA LEU A 92 11.53 -16.10 -14.63
C LEU A 92 12.77 -16.86 -14.16
N VAL A 93 13.81 -16.11 -13.82
CA VAL A 93 15.05 -16.60 -13.21
C VAL A 93 15.21 -15.93 -11.84
N LEU A 94 15.56 -16.69 -10.82
CA LEU A 94 15.95 -16.19 -9.49
C LEU A 94 17.31 -16.80 -9.12
N ALA A 95 17.96 -16.29 -8.09
CA ALA A 95 19.27 -16.79 -7.66
C ALA A 95 19.23 -18.29 -7.26
N ASP A 96 18.14 -18.77 -6.70
CA ASP A 96 17.89 -20.19 -6.44
C ASP A 96 16.74 -20.72 -7.32
N GLU A 97 17.11 -21.47 -8.33
CA GLU A 97 16.21 -22.09 -9.30
C GLU A 97 15.17 -23.04 -8.68
N ARG A 98 15.55 -23.79 -7.64
CA ARG A 98 14.64 -24.74 -6.98
C ARG A 98 13.54 -24.01 -6.22
N THR A 99 13.90 -22.90 -5.58
CA THR A 99 12.94 -22.07 -4.84
C THR A 99 12.04 -21.30 -5.80
N ALA A 100 12.59 -20.87 -6.96
CA ALA A 100 11.80 -20.21 -8.00
C ALA A 100 10.63 -21.08 -8.52
N ASP A 101 10.83 -22.41 -8.61
CA ASP A 101 9.78 -23.35 -9.03
C ASP A 101 8.65 -23.51 -7.99
N GLN A 102 8.88 -23.10 -6.75
CA GLN A 102 7.90 -23.21 -5.66
C GLN A 102 7.00 -21.98 -5.53
N VAL A 103 7.37 -20.85 -6.15
CA VAL A 103 6.55 -19.62 -6.10
C VAL A 103 5.26 -19.84 -6.89
N THR A 104 4.12 -19.79 -6.21
CA THR A 104 2.81 -19.91 -6.85
C THR A 104 2.20 -18.55 -7.18
N VAL A 105 1.18 -18.52 -8.02
CA VAL A 105 0.42 -17.29 -8.32
C VAL A 105 -0.18 -16.69 -7.05
N LEU A 106 -0.72 -17.51 -6.14
CA LEU A 106 -1.26 -17.04 -4.85
C LEU A 106 -0.20 -16.32 -4.02
N ASN A 107 1.04 -16.85 -4.00
CA ASN A 107 2.13 -16.24 -3.23
C ASN A 107 2.45 -14.81 -3.69
N LEU A 108 2.25 -14.49 -4.97
CA LEU A 108 2.41 -13.13 -5.48
C LEU A 108 1.32 -12.18 -4.92
N LEU A 109 0.08 -12.66 -4.88
CA LEU A 109 -1.10 -11.85 -4.56
C LEU A 109 -1.34 -11.66 -3.06
N ASN A 110 -0.74 -12.50 -2.22
CA ASN A 110 -0.82 -12.43 -0.76
C ASN A 110 0.53 -12.11 -0.10
N HIS A 111 1.51 -11.65 -0.88
CA HIS A 111 2.82 -11.24 -0.37
C HIS A 111 3.62 -12.33 0.35
N THR A 112 3.42 -13.60 0.00
CA THR A 112 4.17 -14.72 0.58
C THR A 112 5.15 -15.36 -0.40
N SER A 113 5.48 -14.68 -1.50
CA SER A 113 6.41 -15.19 -2.51
C SER A 113 7.85 -15.31 -2.03
N GLY A 114 8.21 -14.63 -0.95
CA GLY A 114 9.60 -14.49 -0.51
C GLY A 114 10.40 -13.44 -1.30
N LEU A 115 9.84 -12.90 -2.38
CA LEU A 115 10.45 -11.76 -3.07
C LEU A 115 10.38 -10.53 -2.15
N ASP A 116 11.49 -9.83 -2.00
CA ASP A 116 11.54 -8.56 -1.26
C ASP A 116 10.79 -7.45 -2.01
N TRP A 117 10.94 -6.21 -1.58
CA TRP A 117 10.29 -5.03 -2.16
C TRP A 117 10.29 -5.04 -3.68
N GLY A 118 11.46 -5.20 -4.32
CA GLY A 118 11.65 -5.29 -5.76
C GLY A 118 12.96 -4.70 -6.24
N VAL A 119 13.16 -4.73 -7.54
CA VAL A 119 14.28 -4.06 -8.20
C VAL A 119 13.89 -2.62 -8.48
N ILE A 120 14.72 -1.68 -8.03
CA ILE A 120 14.59 -0.25 -8.33
C ILE A 120 15.37 0.03 -9.62
N GLY A 121 14.69 0.49 -10.66
CA GLY A 121 15.29 0.82 -11.94
C GLY A 121 14.30 1.45 -12.92
N ASP A 122 14.81 1.98 -14.00
CA ASP A 122 14.00 2.39 -15.15
C ASP A 122 13.97 1.24 -16.17
N PHE A 123 12.81 0.63 -16.34
CA PHE A 123 12.59 -0.46 -17.31
C PHE A 123 12.00 0.04 -18.63
N GLY A 124 12.00 1.37 -18.83
CA GLY A 124 11.49 2.02 -20.01
C GLY A 124 9.98 2.17 -20.09
N GLU A 125 9.52 2.78 -21.17
CA GLU A 125 8.11 3.07 -21.45
C GLU A 125 7.55 2.16 -22.59
N GLY A 126 8.36 1.23 -23.12
CA GLY A 126 7.96 0.31 -24.18
C GLY A 126 7.03 -0.81 -23.69
N ASP A 127 6.40 -1.54 -24.61
CA ASP A 127 5.52 -2.68 -24.32
C ASP A 127 6.27 -3.86 -23.70
N ASP A 128 7.60 -3.83 -23.70
CA ASP A 128 8.49 -4.80 -23.08
C ASP A 128 8.92 -4.43 -21.64
N ALA A 129 8.42 -3.34 -21.08
CA ALA A 129 8.85 -2.84 -19.76
C ALA A 129 8.71 -3.89 -18.64
N LEU A 130 7.59 -4.63 -18.60
CA LEU A 130 7.41 -5.73 -17.63
C LEU A 130 8.33 -6.92 -17.89
N ALA A 131 8.62 -7.25 -19.16
CA ALA A 131 9.59 -8.29 -19.47
C ALA A 131 10.99 -7.92 -18.99
N ARG A 132 11.41 -6.66 -19.18
CA ARG A 132 12.68 -6.14 -18.65
C ARG A 132 12.72 -6.16 -17.14
N TYR A 133 11.62 -5.79 -16.48
CA TYR A 133 11.50 -5.88 -15.02
C TYR A 133 11.73 -7.33 -14.55
N VAL A 134 11.04 -8.30 -15.16
CA VAL A 134 11.19 -9.72 -14.80
C VAL A 134 12.62 -10.21 -15.02
N SER A 135 13.28 -9.80 -16.10
CA SER A 135 14.69 -10.14 -16.35
C SER A 135 15.62 -9.58 -15.28
N ALA A 136 15.30 -8.43 -14.69
CA ALA A 136 16.09 -7.83 -13.61
C ALA A 136 15.94 -8.56 -12.26
N LEU A 137 14.97 -9.47 -12.12
CA LEU A 137 14.84 -10.33 -10.92
C LEU A 137 15.88 -11.46 -10.85
N ALA A 138 16.65 -11.69 -11.91
CA ALA A 138 17.50 -12.88 -12.06
C ALA A 138 18.55 -13.09 -10.96
N GLY A 139 18.95 -12.05 -10.25
CA GLY A 139 19.92 -12.14 -9.14
C GLY A 139 19.30 -12.12 -7.76
N LEU A 140 17.97 -11.98 -7.65
CA LEU A 140 17.33 -11.82 -6.35
C LEU A 140 17.28 -13.15 -5.59
N THR A 141 17.69 -13.09 -4.32
CA THR A 141 17.45 -14.14 -3.33
C THR A 141 16.11 -13.92 -2.65
N LEU A 142 15.44 -15.01 -2.30
CA LEU A 142 14.21 -14.92 -1.51
C LEU A 142 14.55 -14.69 -0.03
N ILE A 143 13.86 -13.74 0.61
CA ILE A 143 14.02 -13.45 2.04
C ILE A 143 13.43 -14.52 2.95
N ALA A 144 12.57 -15.40 2.40
CA ALA A 144 11.99 -16.55 3.06
C ALA A 144 11.50 -17.56 2.02
N PRO A 145 11.36 -18.85 2.36
CA PRO A 145 10.73 -19.81 1.47
C PRO A 145 9.30 -19.41 1.10
N PRO A 146 8.86 -19.62 -0.14
CA PRO A 146 7.50 -19.26 -0.59
C PRO A 146 6.43 -19.86 0.31
N GLY A 147 5.41 -19.08 0.62
CA GLY A 147 4.27 -19.48 1.46
C GLY A 147 4.53 -19.47 2.97
N THR A 148 5.77 -19.21 3.44
CA THR A 148 6.11 -19.34 4.86
C THR A 148 5.99 -18.06 5.66
N ARG A 149 6.18 -16.90 5.01
CA ARG A 149 6.15 -15.59 5.66
C ARG A 149 5.60 -14.55 4.70
N ALA A 150 4.80 -13.63 5.24
CA ALA A 150 4.36 -12.47 4.51
C ALA A 150 5.44 -11.37 4.60
N SER A 151 5.79 -10.78 3.46
CA SER A 151 6.54 -9.55 3.35
C SER A 151 6.04 -8.77 2.13
N TYR A 152 5.67 -7.52 2.34
CA TYR A 152 5.09 -6.68 1.30
C TYR A 152 6.02 -6.56 0.09
N SER A 153 5.58 -7.05 -1.06
CA SER A 153 6.39 -7.17 -2.27
C SER A 153 5.78 -6.41 -3.44
N GLN A 154 6.51 -5.46 -3.98
CA GLN A 154 6.21 -4.84 -5.26
C GLN A 154 6.53 -5.80 -6.41
N ALA A 155 7.65 -6.52 -6.30
CA ALA A 155 8.10 -7.49 -7.29
C ALA A 155 7.04 -8.58 -7.54
N GLY A 156 6.38 -9.07 -6.50
CA GLY A 156 5.31 -10.05 -6.63
C GLY A 156 4.17 -9.54 -7.52
N PHE A 157 3.74 -8.30 -7.33
CA PHE A 157 2.65 -7.73 -8.13
C PHE A 157 3.07 -7.37 -9.55
N ASN A 158 4.30 -6.91 -9.76
CA ASN A 158 4.82 -6.68 -11.11
C ASN A 158 4.91 -8.00 -11.89
N LEU A 159 5.33 -9.08 -11.22
CA LEU A 159 5.35 -10.43 -11.79
C LEU A 159 3.92 -10.96 -12.05
N ALA A 160 2.94 -10.68 -11.18
CA ALA A 160 1.52 -10.97 -11.44
C ALA A 160 1.01 -10.22 -12.68
N GLY A 161 1.41 -8.96 -12.88
CA GLY A 161 1.13 -8.21 -14.11
C GLY A 161 1.72 -8.87 -15.35
N ARG A 162 2.93 -9.43 -15.25
CA ARG A 162 3.53 -10.19 -16.36
C ARG A 162 2.74 -11.45 -16.68
N ILE A 163 2.22 -12.16 -15.68
CA ILE A 163 1.31 -13.30 -15.91
C ILE A 163 0.08 -12.85 -16.70
N VAL A 164 -0.52 -11.70 -16.35
CA VAL A 164 -1.67 -11.16 -17.08
C VAL A 164 -1.31 -10.89 -18.54
N GLU A 165 -0.15 -10.28 -18.85
CA GLU A 165 0.30 -10.09 -20.22
C GLU A 165 0.45 -11.41 -20.99
N LYS A 166 1.12 -12.40 -20.39
CA LYS A 166 1.39 -13.70 -21.03
C LYS A 166 0.11 -14.46 -21.32
N VAL A 167 -0.87 -14.41 -20.43
CA VAL A 167 -2.15 -15.14 -20.59
C VAL A 167 -3.11 -14.43 -21.54
N THR A 168 -3.09 -13.11 -21.60
CA THR A 168 -4.00 -12.33 -22.47
C THR A 168 -3.40 -12.01 -23.84
N GLY A 169 -2.08 -11.96 -23.96
CA GLY A 169 -1.40 -11.49 -25.18
C GLY A 169 -1.47 -9.96 -25.36
N LEU A 170 -1.98 -9.24 -24.35
CA LEU A 170 -2.07 -7.77 -24.34
C LEU A 170 -0.99 -7.18 -23.45
N THR A 171 -0.70 -5.87 -23.58
CA THR A 171 0.05 -5.17 -22.54
C THR A 171 -0.76 -5.14 -21.25
N TYR A 172 -0.10 -5.04 -20.12
CA TYR A 172 -0.74 -5.07 -18.80
C TYR A 172 -1.87 -4.02 -18.69
N GLU A 173 -1.62 -2.80 -19.14
CA GLU A 173 -2.59 -1.71 -19.06
C GLU A 173 -3.84 -1.98 -19.90
N LYS A 174 -3.67 -2.49 -21.13
CA LYS A 174 -4.79 -2.87 -22.02
C LYS A 174 -5.57 -4.05 -21.44
N ALA A 175 -4.87 -5.02 -20.85
CA ALA A 175 -5.51 -6.16 -20.21
C ALA A 175 -6.35 -5.73 -18.99
N VAL A 176 -5.81 -4.88 -18.11
CA VAL A 176 -6.57 -4.37 -16.96
C VAL A 176 -7.72 -3.47 -17.40
N ALA A 177 -7.52 -2.65 -18.42
CA ALA A 177 -8.62 -1.85 -18.99
C ALA A 177 -9.80 -2.73 -19.40
N SER A 178 -9.55 -3.75 -20.23
CA SER A 178 -10.60 -4.63 -20.75
C SER A 178 -11.19 -5.61 -19.72
N LEU A 179 -10.36 -6.11 -18.79
CA LEU A 179 -10.80 -7.09 -17.78
C LEU A 179 -11.46 -6.44 -16.56
N VAL A 180 -11.12 -5.19 -16.24
CA VAL A 180 -11.47 -4.58 -14.94
C VAL A 180 -12.09 -3.20 -15.11
N LEU A 181 -11.37 -2.23 -15.72
CA LEU A 181 -11.81 -0.83 -15.72
C LEU A 181 -13.10 -0.63 -16.50
N GLU A 182 -13.15 -1.10 -17.73
CA GLU A 182 -14.31 -0.97 -18.61
C GLU A 182 -15.54 -1.73 -18.06
N PRO A 183 -15.43 -3.02 -17.67
CA PRO A 183 -16.58 -3.74 -17.12
C PRO A 183 -17.12 -3.11 -15.83
N ALA A 184 -16.26 -2.58 -14.96
CA ALA A 184 -16.67 -1.89 -13.73
C ALA A 184 -17.13 -0.44 -13.98
N GLY A 185 -17.01 0.07 -15.23
CA GLY A 185 -17.39 1.44 -15.59
C GLY A 185 -16.52 2.51 -14.93
N LEU A 186 -15.22 2.25 -14.77
CA LEU A 186 -14.24 3.15 -14.16
C LEU A 186 -13.63 4.06 -15.23
N SER A 187 -14.41 5.01 -15.70
CA SER A 187 -14.04 5.91 -16.80
C SER A 187 -13.10 7.05 -16.40
N GLY A 188 -12.85 7.21 -15.11
CA GLY A 188 -11.91 8.18 -14.53
C GLY A 188 -10.68 7.49 -13.91
N SER A 189 -10.23 6.36 -14.47
CA SER A 189 -9.06 5.61 -13.98
C SER A 189 -8.13 5.28 -15.15
N PHE A 190 -6.85 5.66 -15.07
CA PHE A 190 -5.93 5.63 -16.20
C PHE A 190 -4.52 5.22 -15.78
N PHE A 191 -3.79 4.58 -16.69
CA PHE A 191 -2.34 4.36 -16.59
C PHE A 191 -1.55 5.37 -17.44
N ASP A 192 -2.11 5.77 -18.57
CA ASP A 192 -1.42 6.60 -19.55
C ASP A 192 -1.35 8.07 -19.11
N ARG A 193 -0.15 8.68 -19.24
CA ARG A 193 0.06 10.09 -18.90
C ARG A 193 -0.70 11.03 -19.80
N ASP A 194 -0.80 10.72 -21.09
CA ASP A 194 -1.49 11.59 -22.05
C ASP A 194 -2.98 11.65 -21.74
N ASP A 195 -3.55 10.52 -21.32
CA ASP A 195 -4.93 10.46 -20.83
C ASP A 195 -5.13 11.27 -19.54
N ILE A 196 -4.18 11.19 -18.61
CA ILE A 196 -4.24 11.90 -17.33
C ILE A 196 -4.09 13.40 -17.54
N MET A 197 -3.10 13.82 -18.34
CA MET A 197 -2.77 15.25 -18.56
C MET A 197 -3.87 16.02 -19.27
N THR A 198 -4.78 15.35 -19.98
CA THR A 198 -5.96 16.00 -20.60
C THR A 198 -7.11 16.23 -19.64
N ARG A 199 -6.96 15.83 -18.38
CA ARG A 199 -7.98 15.90 -17.32
C ARG A 199 -7.51 16.72 -16.13
N ARG A 200 -8.38 16.94 -15.15
CA ARG A 200 -7.97 17.55 -13.89
C ARG A 200 -7.25 16.49 -13.05
N PHE A 201 -5.98 16.71 -12.80
CA PHE A 201 -5.15 15.83 -11.96
C PHE A 201 -4.42 16.64 -10.87
N ALA A 202 -4.12 15.98 -9.77
CA ALA A 202 -3.31 16.51 -8.69
C ALA A 202 -1.85 16.06 -8.87
N VAL A 203 -0.90 16.91 -8.51
CA VAL A 203 0.51 16.54 -8.34
C VAL A 203 0.81 16.35 -6.87
N GLY A 204 1.79 15.52 -6.55
CA GLY A 204 2.23 15.34 -5.17
C GLY A 204 3.04 16.54 -4.68
N HIS A 205 3.01 16.76 -3.38
CA HIS A 205 3.81 17.79 -2.70
C HIS A 205 4.65 17.16 -1.61
N ASN A 206 5.81 17.76 -1.35
CA ASN A 206 6.66 17.43 -0.22
C ASN A 206 6.81 18.68 0.64
N ARG A 207 6.82 18.50 1.95
CA ARG A 207 7.08 19.57 2.90
C ARG A 207 8.56 19.67 3.18
N GLY A 208 9.14 20.85 2.95
CA GLY A 208 10.53 21.13 3.32
C GLY A 208 10.71 21.37 4.82
N GLU A 209 11.95 21.41 5.27
CA GLU A 209 12.30 21.73 6.67
C GLU A 209 11.80 23.13 7.11
N ASP A 210 11.64 24.03 6.17
CA ASP A 210 11.06 25.38 6.36
C ASP A 210 9.52 25.36 6.46
N GLY A 211 8.89 24.18 6.39
CA GLY A 211 7.46 24.01 6.43
C GLY A 211 6.74 24.35 5.12
N MET A 212 7.48 24.78 4.08
CA MET A 212 6.89 25.13 2.78
C MET A 212 6.63 23.90 1.92
N LEU A 213 5.52 23.91 1.19
CA LEU A 213 5.20 22.86 0.24
C LEU A 213 5.90 23.12 -1.11
N SER A 214 6.51 22.08 -1.66
CA SER A 214 7.08 22.06 -3.00
C SER A 214 6.44 20.95 -3.84
N VAL A 215 6.28 21.19 -5.14
CA VAL A 215 5.72 20.21 -6.07
C VAL A 215 6.71 19.07 -6.30
N GLY A 216 6.28 17.85 -6.10
CA GLY A 216 7.01 16.64 -6.51
C GLY A 216 7.07 16.54 -8.03
N ARG A 217 8.29 16.55 -8.62
CA ARG A 217 8.48 16.55 -10.07
C ARG A 217 8.44 15.16 -10.70
N LEU A 218 8.35 14.11 -9.89
CA LEU A 218 8.25 12.74 -10.35
C LEU A 218 6.80 12.28 -10.34
N TRP A 219 6.23 11.97 -11.52
CA TRP A 219 4.89 11.39 -11.59
C TRP A 219 4.92 9.89 -11.29
N ARG A 220 5.72 9.12 -12.04
CA ARG A 220 5.98 7.69 -11.80
C ARG A 220 7.40 7.34 -12.23
N ARG A 221 7.94 6.24 -11.73
CA ARG A 221 9.31 5.81 -12.05
C ARG A 221 9.36 5.10 -13.40
N SER A 222 8.68 3.97 -13.53
CA SER A 222 8.77 3.09 -14.67
C SER A 222 7.42 2.48 -15.01
N ARG A 223 7.17 2.20 -16.28
CA ARG A 223 6.01 1.45 -16.75
C ARG A 223 6.02 0.01 -16.22
N GLY A 224 7.20 -0.58 -15.98
CA GLY A 224 7.36 -1.89 -15.35
C GLY A 224 6.79 -1.98 -13.92
N ASP A 225 6.53 -0.85 -13.26
CA ASP A 225 5.95 -0.78 -11.92
C ASP A 225 4.42 -0.62 -11.92
N ASN A 226 3.80 -0.48 -13.10
CA ASN A 226 2.37 -0.24 -13.21
C ASN A 226 1.49 -1.27 -12.48
N PRO A 227 1.80 -2.59 -12.48
CA PRO A 227 0.96 -3.57 -11.78
C PRO A 227 0.92 -3.38 -10.26
N GLY A 228 1.97 -2.84 -9.69
CA GLY A 228 2.05 -2.58 -8.27
C GLY A 228 1.63 -1.17 -7.84
N GLY A 229 1.44 -0.20 -8.81
CA GLY A 229 1.20 1.18 -8.38
C GLY A 229 0.90 2.23 -9.45
N GLY A 230 0.56 1.87 -10.68
CA GLY A 230 0.55 2.79 -11.81
C GLY A 230 -0.75 3.54 -12.10
N ILE A 231 -1.86 3.21 -11.43
CA ILE A 231 -3.16 3.84 -11.73
C ILE A 231 -3.25 5.24 -11.13
N ALA A 232 -3.72 6.18 -11.95
CA ALA A 232 -4.32 7.42 -11.48
C ALA A 232 -5.83 7.29 -11.52
N SER A 233 -6.51 7.67 -10.43
CA SER A 233 -7.96 7.54 -10.31
C SER A 233 -8.56 8.70 -9.48
N SER A 234 -9.87 8.78 -9.44
CA SER A 234 -10.62 9.79 -8.70
C SER A 234 -11.37 9.18 -7.50
N ALA A 235 -11.76 10.00 -6.53
CA ALA A 235 -12.58 9.54 -5.40
C ALA A 235 -13.91 8.93 -5.88
N ALA A 236 -14.50 9.45 -6.95
CA ALA A 236 -15.72 8.92 -7.53
C ALA A 236 -15.53 7.50 -8.10
N ASP A 237 -14.47 7.27 -8.90
CA ASP A 237 -14.16 5.96 -9.44
C ASP A 237 -13.71 4.98 -8.36
N MET A 238 -12.92 5.44 -7.40
CA MET A 238 -12.49 4.60 -6.28
C MET A 238 -13.66 4.16 -5.41
N LEU A 239 -14.65 5.03 -5.19
CA LEU A 239 -15.86 4.65 -4.47
C LEU A 239 -16.71 3.66 -5.28
N ARG A 240 -16.77 3.82 -6.62
CA ARG A 240 -17.38 2.84 -7.53
C ARG A 240 -16.65 1.51 -7.48
N TRP A 241 -15.32 1.50 -7.45
CA TRP A 241 -14.49 0.31 -7.26
C TRP A 241 -14.78 -0.40 -5.94
N ALA A 242 -14.91 0.36 -4.85
CA ALA A 242 -15.33 -0.17 -3.57
C ALA A 242 -16.69 -0.87 -3.65
N ARG A 243 -17.68 -0.21 -4.28
CA ARG A 243 -19.03 -0.76 -4.48
C ARG A 243 -19.03 -2.02 -5.33
N PHE A 244 -18.17 -2.09 -6.36
CA PHE A 244 -17.97 -3.32 -7.14
C PHE A 244 -17.56 -4.47 -6.22
N HIS A 245 -16.57 -4.26 -5.36
CA HIS A 245 -16.14 -5.28 -4.41
C HIS A 245 -17.16 -5.60 -3.31
N LEU A 246 -18.02 -4.66 -2.95
CA LEU A 246 -19.13 -4.92 -2.03
C LEU A 246 -20.30 -5.72 -2.68
N GLY A 247 -20.32 -5.88 -4.00
CA GLY A 247 -21.45 -6.44 -4.71
C GLY A 247 -22.66 -5.50 -4.76
N SER A 248 -22.43 -4.18 -4.69
CA SER A 248 -23.47 -3.15 -4.56
C SER A 248 -23.90 -2.56 -5.92
N GLY A 249 -24.23 -3.42 -6.87
CA GLY A 249 -24.91 -3.04 -8.13
C GLY A 249 -24.01 -2.34 -9.16
N VAL A 250 -22.70 -2.47 -9.04
CA VAL A 250 -21.76 -2.04 -10.10
C VAL A 250 -21.59 -3.19 -11.08
N PRO A 251 -21.75 -2.97 -12.40
CA PRO A 251 -21.49 -3.97 -13.41
C PRO A 251 -20.06 -4.52 -13.35
N GLY A 252 -19.82 -5.70 -13.89
CA GLY A 252 -18.45 -6.20 -13.97
C GLY A 252 -18.29 -7.71 -14.03
N GLU A 253 -19.36 -8.49 -13.93
CA GLU A 253 -19.42 -9.93 -14.22
C GLU A 253 -18.43 -10.84 -13.46
N LEU A 254 -17.85 -10.40 -12.34
CA LEU A 254 -17.20 -11.35 -11.44
C LEU A 254 -18.23 -11.96 -10.51
N PRO A 255 -18.26 -13.30 -10.36
CA PRO A 255 -19.13 -13.94 -9.38
C PRO A 255 -18.89 -13.37 -7.97
N ALA A 256 -19.98 -13.12 -7.23
CA ALA A 256 -19.89 -12.62 -5.86
C ALA A 256 -19.01 -13.51 -4.97
N GLU A 257 -18.98 -14.81 -5.25
CA GLU A 257 -18.13 -15.79 -4.60
C GLU A 257 -16.63 -15.46 -4.78
N VAL A 258 -16.22 -15.10 -6.00
CA VAL A 258 -14.82 -14.73 -6.32
C VAL A 258 -14.43 -13.46 -5.56
N LEU A 259 -15.31 -12.45 -5.55
CA LEU A 259 -15.09 -11.21 -4.80
C LEU A 259 -15.00 -11.47 -3.28
N ARG A 260 -15.80 -12.42 -2.77
CA ARG A 260 -15.73 -12.84 -1.37
C ARG A 260 -14.41 -13.56 -1.09
N GLN A 261 -14.03 -14.52 -1.93
CA GLN A 261 -12.76 -15.26 -1.83
C GLN A 261 -11.55 -14.32 -1.73
N MET A 262 -11.55 -13.24 -2.50
CA MET A 262 -10.45 -12.25 -2.43
C MET A 262 -10.28 -11.62 -1.04
N ARG A 263 -11.33 -11.58 -0.24
CA ARG A 263 -11.35 -11.00 1.11
C ARG A 263 -11.36 -12.05 2.22
N GLU A 264 -11.15 -13.32 1.88
CA GLU A 264 -10.90 -14.36 2.89
C GLU A 264 -9.40 -14.40 3.23
N PRO A 265 -9.05 -14.66 4.52
CA PRO A 265 -7.66 -14.77 4.93
C PRO A 265 -6.94 -15.91 4.22
N THR A 266 -5.84 -15.61 3.56
CA THR A 266 -4.93 -16.60 2.96
C THR A 266 -3.65 -16.75 3.76
N THR A 267 -3.26 -15.72 4.50
CA THR A 267 -2.14 -15.73 5.44
C THR A 267 -2.39 -14.75 6.57
N ALA A 268 -1.97 -15.11 7.78
CA ALA A 268 -2.05 -14.21 8.93
C ALA A 268 -0.91 -13.18 8.88
N LEU A 269 -1.21 -11.98 9.30
CA LEU A 269 -0.23 -10.96 9.66
C LEU A 269 -0.16 -10.85 11.18
N ARG A 270 1.00 -10.42 11.67
CA ARG A 270 1.22 -10.21 13.08
C ARG A 270 1.66 -8.77 13.29
N GLY A 271 0.95 -8.05 14.16
CA GLY A 271 1.35 -6.72 14.60
C GLY A 271 1.64 -5.71 13.48
N SER A 272 1.00 -5.85 12.33
CA SER A 272 1.27 -5.02 11.17
C SER A 272 0.22 -3.91 11.03
N SER A 273 0.65 -2.72 10.63
CA SER A 273 -0.27 -1.63 10.23
C SER A 273 -1.05 -1.95 8.96
N LEU A 274 -0.62 -2.95 8.19
CA LEU A 274 -1.35 -3.40 7.02
C LEU A 274 -2.63 -4.17 7.39
N GLY A 275 -2.69 -4.79 8.57
CA GLY A 275 -3.84 -5.53 9.06
C GLY A 275 -3.47 -6.76 9.85
N ASP A 276 -4.46 -7.64 10.10
CA ASP A 276 -4.32 -8.88 10.87
C ASP A 276 -4.13 -10.10 9.96
N ALA A 277 -4.50 -9.97 8.68
CA ALA A 277 -4.35 -11.00 7.65
C ALA A 277 -4.28 -10.39 6.25
N ILE A 278 -3.88 -11.21 5.29
CA ILE A 278 -3.92 -10.86 3.86
C ILE A 278 -4.85 -11.83 3.14
N GLY A 279 -5.73 -11.28 2.31
CA GLY A 279 -6.51 -11.98 1.32
C GLY A 279 -5.78 -12.05 -0.03
N ILE A 280 -6.52 -11.94 -1.14
CA ILE A 280 -5.96 -11.88 -2.50
C ILE A 280 -5.97 -10.41 -2.94
N GLY A 281 -4.84 -9.71 -2.73
CA GLY A 281 -4.68 -8.29 -3.03
C GLY A 281 -5.36 -7.34 -2.02
N TRP A 282 -5.84 -7.84 -0.89
CA TRP A 282 -6.49 -7.07 0.15
C TRP A 282 -5.86 -7.33 1.51
N PHE A 283 -5.66 -6.27 2.30
CA PHE A 283 -5.35 -6.37 3.71
C PHE A 283 -6.65 -6.45 4.51
N LEU A 284 -6.66 -7.35 5.49
CA LEU A 284 -7.82 -7.63 6.32
C LEU A 284 -7.51 -7.23 7.75
N ARG A 285 -8.43 -6.50 8.38
CA ARG A 285 -8.30 -6.14 9.79
C ARG A 285 -9.65 -6.23 10.49
N GLU A 286 -9.62 -6.28 11.79
CA GLU A 286 -10.81 -6.23 12.64
C GLU A 286 -10.90 -4.87 13.33
N VAL A 287 -12.07 -4.26 13.30
CA VAL A 287 -12.37 -3.00 13.99
C VAL A 287 -13.63 -3.22 14.83
N ASP A 288 -13.51 -3.14 16.14
CA ASP A 288 -14.60 -3.42 17.09
C ASP A 288 -15.35 -4.75 16.78
N GLY A 289 -14.62 -5.82 16.46
CA GLY A 289 -15.19 -7.14 16.13
C GLY A 289 -15.80 -7.24 14.73
N VAL A 290 -15.67 -6.22 13.89
CA VAL A 290 -16.19 -6.22 12.52
C VAL A 290 -15.03 -6.29 11.52
N ARG A 291 -15.11 -7.22 10.57
CA ARG A 291 -14.06 -7.39 9.55
C ARG A 291 -14.12 -6.28 8.51
N ALA A 292 -12.99 -5.66 8.30
CA ALA A 292 -12.74 -4.69 7.24
C ALA A 292 -11.68 -5.22 6.26
N ALA A 293 -11.78 -4.83 5.00
CA ALA A 293 -10.79 -5.09 3.97
C ALA A 293 -10.36 -3.75 3.35
N GLY A 294 -9.06 -3.55 3.18
CA GLY A 294 -8.55 -2.28 2.68
C GLY A 294 -7.22 -2.40 1.95
N HIS A 295 -6.78 -1.30 1.38
CA HIS A 295 -5.45 -1.13 0.84
C HIS A 295 -5.07 0.34 0.81
N GLY A 296 -3.90 0.65 1.37
CA GLY A 296 -3.30 1.98 1.28
C GLY A 296 -2.39 2.12 0.07
N GLY A 297 -2.09 3.35 -0.30
CA GLY A 297 -1.14 3.68 -1.36
C GLY A 297 -0.40 4.97 -1.07
N SER A 298 0.89 4.98 -1.37
CA SER A 298 1.77 6.14 -1.21
C SER A 298 2.76 6.19 -2.36
N ALA A 299 2.80 7.27 -3.09
CA ALA A 299 3.79 7.52 -4.13
C ALA A 299 3.96 9.02 -4.38
N ASN A 300 5.21 9.47 -4.36
CA ASN A 300 5.61 10.79 -4.87
C ASN A 300 4.77 11.95 -4.29
N GLY A 301 4.52 11.94 -2.97
CA GLY A 301 3.72 12.98 -2.28
C GLY A 301 2.22 12.87 -2.53
N GLN A 302 1.72 11.73 -2.99
CA GLN A 302 0.31 11.42 -3.11
C GLN A 302 -0.02 10.17 -2.29
N PHE A 303 -1.18 10.20 -1.61
CA PHE A 303 -1.61 9.15 -0.69
C PHE A 303 -3.06 8.78 -0.98
N ALA A 304 -3.33 7.49 -0.93
CA ALA A 304 -4.66 6.92 -1.14
C ALA A 304 -4.95 5.89 -0.06
N ASP A 305 -6.16 5.87 0.43
CA ASP A 305 -6.68 4.80 1.27
C ASP A 305 -8.08 4.39 0.83
N LEU A 306 -8.29 3.08 0.80
CA LEU A 306 -9.56 2.44 0.49
C LEU A 306 -9.88 1.44 1.59
N LEU A 307 -11.03 1.58 2.23
CA LEU A 307 -11.53 0.64 3.22
C LEU A 307 -12.96 0.23 2.92
N LEU A 308 -13.22 -1.07 3.01
CA LEU A 308 -14.52 -1.71 2.89
C LEU A 308 -14.90 -2.35 4.23
N VAL A 309 -16.16 -2.23 4.63
CA VAL A 309 -16.77 -3.03 5.70
C VAL A 309 -17.95 -3.82 5.08
N PRO A 310 -17.68 -5.00 4.51
CA PRO A 310 -18.66 -5.72 3.68
C PRO A 310 -19.95 -6.06 4.42
N GLU A 311 -19.86 -6.47 5.69
CA GLU A 311 -21.00 -6.84 6.53
C GLU A 311 -21.95 -5.66 6.82
N ARG A 312 -21.45 -4.43 6.67
CA ARG A 312 -22.20 -3.19 6.86
C ARG A 312 -22.56 -2.48 5.56
N GLY A 313 -22.18 -3.06 4.39
CA GLY A 313 -22.38 -2.42 3.10
C GLY A 313 -21.75 -1.02 3.03
N PHE A 314 -20.58 -0.84 3.67
CA PHE A 314 -19.90 0.44 3.83
C PHE A 314 -18.57 0.45 3.10
N ALA A 315 -18.23 1.63 2.56
CA ALA A 315 -16.90 1.91 2.06
C ALA A 315 -16.51 3.36 2.26
N VAL A 316 -15.21 3.60 2.41
CA VAL A 316 -14.61 4.93 2.47
C VAL A 316 -13.33 4.97 1.64
N VAL A 317 -13.14 6.08 0.94
CA VAL A 317 -11.96 6.40 0.13
C VAL A 317 -11.43 7.74 0.58
N ALA A 318 -10.13 7.85 0.81
CA ALA A 318 -9.44 9.09 1.08
C ALA A 318 -8.24 9.23 0.14
N LEU A 319 -8.17 10.34 -0.59
CA LEU A 319 -7.10 10.68 -1.53
C LEU A 319 -6.55 12.05 -1.15
N CYS A 320 -5.23 12.21 -1.08
CA CYS A 320 -4.60 13.51 -0.87
C CYS A 320 -3.24 13.60 -1.56
N ASN A 321 -2.73 14.83 -1.71
CA ASN A 321 -1.54 15.13 -2.50
C ASN A 321 -0.44 15.85 -1.69
N GLU A 322 -0.23 15.46 -0.46
CA GLU A 322 0.81 16.06 0.36
C GLU A 322 1.48 15.01 1.26
N GLY A 323 2.81 14.98 1.27
CA GLY A 323 3.64 14.24 2.21
C GLY A 323 4.44 15.19 3.10
N PRO A 324 4.69 14.81 4.37
CA PRO A 324 4.45 13.49 4.95
C PRO A 324 3.04 13.28 5.55
N ASP A 325 2.23 14.35 5.70
CA ASP A 325 0.99 14.34 6.47
C ASP A 325 -0.20 13.61 5.81
N GLY A 326 0.00 13.08 4.60
CA GLY A 326 -1.03 12.32 3.89
C GLY A 326 -1.48 11.05 4.60
N ILE A 327 -0.56 10.33 5.25
CA ILE A 327 -0.89 9.13 6.04
C ILE A 327 -1.77 9.51 7.25
N PRO A 328 -1.36 10.45 8.13
CA PRO A 328 -2.19 10.92 9.22
C PRO A 328 -3.55 11.46 8.78
N PHE A 329 -3.60 12.19 7.66
CA PHE A 329 -4.85 12.69 7.11
C PHE A 329 -5.81 11.55 6.72
N ASN A 330 -5.34 10.60 5.91
CA ASN A 330 -6.16 9.49 5.47
C ASN A 330 -6.63 8.62 6.64
N GLN A 331 -5.76 8.33 7.61
CA GLN A 331 -6.11 7.60 8.82
C GLN A 331 -7.21 8.31 9.63
N ALA A 332 -7.08 9.63 9.81
CA ALA A 332 -8.09 10.42 10.52
C ALA A 332 -9.45 10.36 9.82
N VAL A 333 -9.47 10.47 8.48
CA VAL A 333 -10.69 10.37 7.67
C VAL A 333 -11.33 8.99 7.81
N ILE A 334 -10.54 7.91 7.68
CA ILE A 334 -11.05 6.54 7.80
C ILE A 334 -11.65 6.30 9.19
N ARG A 335 -10.94 6.68 10.26
CA ARG A 335 -11.38 6.53 11.65
C ARG A 335 -12.67 7.32 11.93
N TRP A 336 -12.70 8.56 11.48
CA TRP A 336 -13.89 9.39 11.61
C TRP A 336 -15.10 8.79 10.88
N ALA A 337 -14.91 8.32 9.65
CA ALA A 337 -15.98 7.72 8.86
C ALA A 337 -16.51 6.42 9.48
N LEU A 338 -15.64 5.56 10.01
CA LEU A 338 -16.04 4.35 10.75
C LEU A 338 -16.87 4.71 11.98
N GLN A 339 -16.45 5.71 12.75
CA GLN A 339 -17.18 6.16 13.94
C GLN A 339 -18.51 6.82 13.59
N GLU A 340 -18.53 7.76 12.64
CA GLU A 340 -19.71 8.56 12.32
C GLU A 340 -20.81 7.73 11.65
N TYR A 341 -20.44 6.85 10.70
CA TYR A 341 -21.42 6.10 9.92
C TYR A 341 -21.76 4.73 10.52
N LEU A 342 -20.85 4.10 11.24
CA LEU A 342 -21.01 2.73 11.76
C LEU A 342 -20.95 2.63 13.29
N GLY A 343 -20.53 3.67 13.99
CA GLY A 343 -20.28 3.63 15.44
C GLY A 343 -19.06 2.78 15.83
N LEU A 344 -18.19 2.44 14.87
CA LEU A 344 -17.01 1.61 15.12
C LEU A 344 -15.82 2.50 15.50
N THR A 345 -15.11 2.14 16.56
CA THR A 345 -13.96 2.88 17.05
C THR A 345 -12.66 2.16 16.69
N ASP A 346 -11.87 2.75 15.81
CA ASP A 346 -10.53 2.27 15.43
C ASP A 346 -9.48 3.02 16.25
N ARG A 347 -8.89 2.36 17.25
CA ARG A 347 -7.91 2.94 18.18
C ARG A 347 -6.56 2.27 18.02
N ASP A 348 -5.52 3.08 18.16
CA ASP A 348 -4.17 2.54 18.30
C ASP A 348 -4.02 1.82 19.64
N PRO A 349 -3.30 0.68 19.69
CA PRO A 349 -2.99 0.03 20.96
C PRO A 349 -2.07 0.92 21.80
N GLU A 350 -2.27 0.91 23.11
CA GLU A 350 -1.41 1.62 24.03
C GLU A 350 -0.09 0.87 24.26
N PRO A 351 1.06 1.55 24.12
CA PRO A 351 2.36 0.95 24.42
C PRO A 351 2.46 0.45 25.88
N LEU A 352 3.18 -0.64 26.04
CA LEU A 352 3.58 -1.08 27.37
C LEU A 352 4.51 -0.05 28.03
N PRO A 353 4.57 0.01 29.37
CA PRO A 353 5.59 0.78 30.07
C PRO A 353 6.99 0.39 29.57
N PHE A 354 7.90 1.37 29.50
CA PHE A 354 9.26 1.12 29.06
C PHE A 354 9.94 0.09 29.95
N ASP A 355 10.50 -0.94 29.32
CA ASP A 355 11.28 -2.01 29.95
C ASP A 355 12.67 -2.04 29.28
N GLU A 356 13.70 -1.66 30.03
CA GLU A 356 15.06 -1.55 29.53
C GLU A 356 15.63 -2.92 29.10
N ALA A 357 15.27 -4.00 29.75
CA ALA A 357 15.74 -5.35 29.39
C ALA A 357 15.18 -5.76 28.02
N ARG A 358 13.88 -5.60 27.80
CA ARG A 358 13.25 -5.84 26.50
C ARG A 358 13.75 -4.88 25.43
N ALA A 359 13.98 -3.62 25.79
CA ALA A 359 14.52 -2.62 24.85
C ALA A 359 15.92 -3.02 24.35
N ARG A 360 16.79 -3.52 25.23
CA ARG A 360 18.13 -4.01 24.86
C ARG A 360 18.08 -5.25 23.96
N GLU A 361 17.10 -6.14 24.10
CA GLU A 361 16.95 -7.30 23.25
C GLU A 361 16.68 -6.90 21.79
N VAL A 362 15.82 -5.89 21.58
CA VAL A 362 15.41 -5.43 20.25
C VAL A 362 16.30 -4.34 19.66
N ALA A 363 17.12 -3.68 20.48
CA ALA A 363 18.09 -2.71 19.98
C ALA A 363 19.11 -3.38 19.07
N GLY A 364 19.40 -2.76 17.94
CA GLY A 364 20.32 -3.30 16.94
C GLY A 364 20.10 -2.72 15.55
N ARG A 365 20.87 -3.27 14.61
CA ARG A 365 20.79 -2.92 13.21
C ARG A 365 20.11 -4.07 12.44
N TYR A 366 19.23 -3.70 11.51
CA TYR A 366 18.49 -4.63 10.68
C TYR A 366 18.53 -4.15 9.23
N GLU A 367 18.56 -5.06 8.29
CA GLU A 367 18.67 -4.74 6.87
C GLU A 367 17.77 -5.64 6.01
N ASN A 368 17.23 -5.05 4.97
CA ASN A 368 16.77 -5.75 3.78
C ASN A 368 17.59 -5.30 2.56
N GLU A 369 17.19 -5.63 1.35
CA GLU A 369 17.96 -5.27 0.16
C GLU A 369 18.02 -3.76 -0.07
N VAL A 370 17.01 -3.00 0.35
CA VAL A 370 16.84 -1.57 0.03
C VAL A 370 17.19 -0.66 1.21
N MET A 371 16.86 -1.07 2.43
CA MET A 371 16.86 -0.22 3.62
C MET A 371 17.68 -0.80 4.78
N THR A 372 18.18 0.11 5.59
CA THR A 372 18.74 -0.17 6.92
C THR A 372 17.80 0.40 7.97
N PHE A 373 17.54 -0.37 9.02
CA PHE A 373 16.78 0.04 10.21
C PHE A 373 17.71 -0.02 11.41
N THR A 374 17.79 1.06 12.17
CA THR A 374 18.54 1.11 13.42
C THR A 374 17.59 1.36 14.58
N VAL A 375 17.49 0.41 15.50
CA VAL A 375 16.69 0.53 16.72
C VAL A 375 17.63 0.78 17.89
N GLY A 376 17.48 1.92 18.54
CA GLY A 376 18.31 2.34 19.66
C GLY A 376 17.49 2.72 20.89
N ILE A 377 18.12 2.66 22.07
CA ILE A 377 17.56 3.22 23.30
C ILE A 377 17.95 4.69 23.33
N ALA A 378 16.97 5.57 23.40
CA ALA A 378 17.15 7.01 23.47
C ALA A 378 16.37 7.60 24.65
N GLY A 379 16.80 8.75 25.15
CA GLY A 379 16.10 9.45 26.22
C GLY A 379 16.66 10.85 26.45
N ASP A 380 15.81 11.72 26.96
CA ASP A 380 16.15 13.13 27.30
C ASP A 380 16.56 13.32 28.77
N GLY A 381 16.87 12.24 29.49
CA GLY A 381 17.21 12.22 30.91
C GLY A 381 16.00 12.16 31.86
N GLN A 382 14.78 12.35 31.36
CA GLN A 382 13.53 12.20 32.11
C GLN A 382 12.68 11.02 31.62
N ARG A 383 12.78 10.68 30.35
CA ARG A 383 12.07 9.54 29.73
C ARG A 383 13.04 8.74 28.89
N MET A 384 13.07 7.44 29.11
CA MET A 384 13.75 6.48 28.24
C MET A 384 12.74 5.85 27.29
N GLY A 385 13.13 5.61 26.05
CA GLY A 385 12.30 5.01 25.02
C GLY A 385 13.13 4.27 23.98
N LEU A 386 12.46 3.65 23.04
CA LEU A 386 13.07 3.10 21.82
C LEU A 386 12.89 4.10 20.69
N ARG A 387 13.95 4.30 19.92
CA ARG A 387 13.96 5.14 18.73
C ARG A 387 14.38 4.34 17.52
N MET A 388 13.67 4.50 16.43
CA MET A 388 13.97 3.84 15.16
C MET A 388 14.39 4.87 14.12
N GLU A 389 15.47 4.55 13.42
CA GLU A 389 15.94 5.28 12.25
C GLU A 389 15.86 4.37 11.02
N VAL A 390 15.33 4.86 9.92
CA VAL A 390 15.20 4.14 8.65
C VAL A 390 15.95 4.90 7.58
N ARG A 391 16.85 4.22 6.86
CA ARG A 391 17.63 4.83 5.78
C ARG A 391 17.60 3.96 4.52
N ILE A 392 17.49 4.59 3.37
CA ILE A 392 17.76 3.92 2.09
C ILE A 392 19.26 3.69 2.00
N LYS A 393 19.68 2.47 1.66
CA LYS A 393 21.09 2.12 1.51
C LYS A 393 21.78 3.04 0.50
N PRO A 394 23.02 3.52 0.78
CA PRO A 394 23.74 4.45 -0.09
C PRO A 394 23.90 3.94 -1.54
N GLU A 395 24.16 2.65 -1.72
CA GLU A 395 24.29 2.02 -3.03
C GLU A 395 22.98 2.03 -3.82
N ILE A 396 21.84 1.85 -3.17
CA ILE A 396 20.51 1.95 -3.79
C ILE A 396 20.22 3.42 -4.16
N ARG A 397 20.58 4.34 -3.27
CA ARG A 397 20.42 5.78 -3.52
C ARG A 397 21.29 6.24 -4.69
N ALA A 398 22.54 5.77 -4.78
CA ALA A 398 23.48 6.09 -5.85
C ALA A 398 23.08 5.45 -7.20
N ALA A 399 22.43 4.29 -7.19
CA ALA A 399 21.98 3.60 -8.39
C ALA A 399 20.64 4.14 -8.95
N ALA A 400 19.96 5.01 -8.21
CA ALA A 400 18.69 5.57 -8.63
C ALA A 400 18.90 6.64 -9.73
N ASP A 401 18.23 6.50 -10.87
CA ASP A 401 18.27 7.49 -11.98
C ASP A 401 17.70 8.85 -11.59
N LYS A 402 16.92 8.93 -10.54
CA LYS A 402 16.35 10.13 -9.95
C LYS A 402 16.55 10.08 -8.45
N GLU A 403 16.83 11.22 -7.87
CA GLU A 403 17.03 11.34 -6.43
C GLU A 403 15.83 10.75 -5.67
N PRO A 404 16.04 9.72 -4.84
CA PRO A 404 14.99 9.17 -4.01
C PRO A 404 14.56 10.21 -2.96
N PRO A 405 13.36 10.07 -2.38
CA PRO A 405 12.93 10.95 -1.31
C PRO A 405 13.93 10.94 -0.16
N PRO A 406 14.01 12.03 0.63
CA PRO A 406 14.83 12.06 1.82
C PRO A 406 14.46 10.93 2.77
N ASP A 407 15.41 10.48 3.58
CA ASP A 407 15.11 9.53 4.63
C ASP A 407 14.18 10.19 5.67
N PRO A 408 13.23 9.42 6.24
CA PRO A 408 12.37 9.95 7.28
C PRO A 408 13.18 10.38 8.52
N ALA A 409 12.69 11.37 9.24
CA ALA A 409 13.24 11.70 10.54
C ALA A 409 13.14 10.50 11.49
N PRO A 410 14.12 10.26 12.37
CA PRO A 410 14.01 9.21 13.38
C PRO A 410 12.79 9.41 14.27
N PHE A 411 12.08 8.32 14.57
CA PHE A 411 10.82 8.32 15.31
C PHE A 411 10.84 7.37 16.51
N ASP A 412 10.02 7.66 17.50
CA ASP A 412 9.91 6.85 18.71
C ASP A 412 8.96 5.67 18.52
N VAL A 413 9.29 4.54 19.16
CA VAL A 413 8.48 3.33 19.12
C VAL A 413 8.19 2.83 20.53
N GLY A 414 6.95 2.43 20.77
CA GLY A 414 6.49 1.81 21.99
C GLY A 414 6.28 0.31 21.79
N LEU A 415 6.85 -0.53 22.68
CA LEU A 415 6.65 -1.96 22.63
C LEU A 415 5.22 -2.33 23.02
N LEU A 416 4.68 -3.32 22.32
CA LEU A 416 3.40 -3.96 22.58
C LEU A 416 3.63 -5.40 23.08
N PRO A 417 2.59 -6.11 23.51
CA PRO A 417 2.69 -7.55 23.80
C PRO A 417 3.21 -8.34 22.58
N ARG A 418 3.80 -9.52 22.83
CA ARG A 418 4.24 -10.48 21.77
C ARG A 418 5.23 -9.96 20.75
N ASP A 419 6.21 -9.13 21.19
CA ASP A 419 7.23 -8.52 20.33
C ASP A 419 6.68 -7.61 19.21
N GLU A 420 5.45 -7.14 19.37
CA GLU A 420 4.91 -6.10 18.50
C GLU A 420 5.34 -4.71 19.00
N TYR A 421 5.22 -3.71 18.12
CA TYR A 421 5.46 -2.32 18.49
C TYR A 421 4.54 -1.38 17.70
N ILE A 422 4.41 -0.16 18.19
CA ILE A 422 3.74 0.94 17.51
C ILE A 422 4.65 2.16 17.47
N VAL A 423 4.64 2.86 16.34
CA VAL A 423 5.30 4.17 16.21
C VAL A 423 4.46 5.21 16.95
N THR A 424 5.09 5.95 17.87
CA THR A 424 4.37 6.85 18.78
C THR A 424 4.46 8.32 18.38
N ASP A 425 5.38 8.67 17.47
CA ASP A 425 5.53 10.05 16.97
C ASP A 425 5.97 10.09 15.50
N GLY A 426 6.09 11.31 14.96
CA GLY A 426 6.57 11.56 13.60
C GLY A 426 5.57 11.17 12.51
N GLU A 427 6.05 11.15 11.27
CA GLU A 427 5.22 10.89 10.08
C GLU A 427 4.64 9.48 10.01
N TYR A 428 5.22 8.53 10.76
CA TYR A 428 4.76 7.15 10.85
C TYR A 428 3.93 6.87 12.11
N ALA A 429 3.53 7.88 12.87
CA ALA A 429 2.73 7.70 14.08
C ALA A 429 1.49 6.83 13.81
N GLY A 430 1.25 5.83 14.68
CA GLY A 430 0.20 4.84 14.53
C GLY A 430 0.58 3.62 13.66
N GLN A 431 1.71 3.66 12.94
CA GLN A 431 2.19 2.48 12.22
C GLN A 431 2.67 1.41 13.20
N ARG A 432 2.38 0.15 12.88
CA ARG A 432 2.74 -1.00 13.71
C ARG A 432 3.70 -1.92 12.98
N GLY A 433 4.49 -2.63 13.77
CA GLY A 433 5.37 -3.68 13.30
C GLY A 433 5.65 -4.70 14.40
N PHE A 434 6.56 -5.60 14.16
CA PHE A 434 6.94 -6.63 15.13
C PHE A 434 8.40 -7.05 14.96
N PHE A 435 8.97 -7.61 16.03
CA PHE A 435 10.27 -8.26 16.01
C PHE A 435 10.11 -9.77 15.83
N THR A 436 11.00 -10.39 15.07
CA THR A 436 11.02 -11.85 14.91
C THR A 436 12.08 -12.47 15.80
N ARG A 437 11.82 -13.70 16.29
CA ARG A 437 12.77 -14.47 17.10
C ARG A 437 13.02 -15.84 16.47
N ASP A 438 14.20 -16.38 16.71
CA ASP A 438 14.51 -17.78 16.42
C ASP A 438 14.04 -18.73 17.55
N ALA A 439 14.32 -20.02 17.40
CA ALA A 439 13.96 -21.04 18.37
C ALA A 439 14.67 -20.88 19.74
N SER A 440 15.79 -20.15 19.80
CA SER A 440 16.49 -19.83 21.06
C SER A 440 15.89 -18.65 21.79
N GLY A 441 14.99 -17.89 21.14
CA GLY A 441 14.41 -16.66 21.63
C GLY A 441 15.20 -15.39 21.26
N ALA A 442 16.29 -15.52 20.50
CA ALA A 442 17.07 -14.37 20.04
C ALA A 442 16.31 -13.59 18.95
N VAL A 443 16.36 -12.27 19.00
CA VAL A 443 15.74 -11.39 17.99
C VAL A 443 16.52 -11.50 16.68
N THR A 444 15.83 -11.87 15.59
CA THR A 444 16.43 -12.13 14.28
C THR A 444 16.01 -11.14 13.20
N GLY A 445 14.98 -10.32 13.43
CA GLY A 445 14.51 -9.37 12.44
C GLY A 445 13.49 -8.40 13.00
N VAL A 446 13.14 -7.41 12.17
CA VAL A 446 12.10 -6.42 12.42
C VAL A 446 11.22 -6.28 11.18
N ASP A 447 9.93 -6.14 11.38
CA ASP A 447 8.95 -5.72 10.37
C ASP A 447 8.60 -4.24 10.58
N LEU A 448 8.54 -3.48 9.51
CA LEU A 448 7.93 -2.15 9.50
C LEU A 448 7.05 -2.03 8.26
N ALA A 449 5.79 -1.70 8.48
CA ALA A 449 4.80 -1.54 7.41
C ALA A 449 4.74 -2.76 6.47
N GLY A 450 4.83 -3.97 7.04
CA GLY A 450 4.79 -5.23 6.31
C GLY A 450 6.08 -5.62 5.59
N ARG A 451 7.20 -4.91 5.82
CA ARG A 451 8.50 -5.21 5.23
C ARG A 451 9.46 -5.76 6.28
N LEU A 452 9.91 -6.98 6.03
CA LEU A 452 10.87 -7.64 6.92
C LEU A 452 12.30 -7.18 6.63
N ALA A 453 13.04 -6.96 7.71
CA ALA A 453 14.49 -6.76 7.68
C ALA A 453 15.14 -7.75 8.65
N THR A 454 16.27 -8.31 8.25
CA THR A 454 17.02 -9.28 9.06
C THR A 454 18.04 -8.56 9.95
N ARG A 455 18.19 -9.02 11.19
CA ARG A 455 19.19 -8.49 12.10
C ARG A 455 20.61 -8.79 11.58
N VAL A 456 21.45 -7.77 11.58
CA VAL A 456 22.87 -7.90 11.21
C VAL A 456 23.73 -7.73 12.45
N GLU A 457 24.82 -8.51 12.53
CA GLU A 457 25.79 -8.35 13.60
C GLU A 457 26.48 -7.00 13.46
N GLN A 458 26.68 -6.32 14.57
CA GLN A 458 27.51 -5.11 14.58
C GLN A 458 28.95 -5.54 14.33
N GLY A 459 29.49 -5.20 13.16
CA GLY A 459 30.89 -5.39 12.82
C GLY A 459 31.80 -4.45 13.62
#